data_cf173253c550da44bfbfca0d0541aaab
#
_entry.id   cf173253c550da44bfbfca0d0541aaab
#
_cell.length_a   1.000
_cell.length_b   1.000
_cell.length_c   1.000
_cell.angle_alpha   90.00
_cell.angle_beta   90.00
_cell.angle_gamma   90.00
#
_symmetry.space_group_name_H-M   'P 1'
#
loop_
_entity.id
_entity.type
_entity.pdbx_description
1 polymer ?
#
loop_
_entity_poly.entity_id
_entity_poly.type
_entity_poly.pdbx_seq_one_letter_code
_entity_poly.pdbx_strand_id
1 'polypeptide(L)'
;MLHVFNARVNDVFNIAEAHERIYAHCLAYAGSDALECTLELMRTDALRFHGPEHHYLTAASLCAAWCNAIGANKAAHRENLKARCARIPPAVCGYYGVCGDSMAAGACASEMMGASYLSDESWQRVNELTSRTQAAIAASCTRGPRCCKRTTFAVIIAASEWIHDTLGVDVAVHEGFKCGFFAENKQCLGKDCLFSNSHDASMEV
;
A
#
# COMPACT_ATOMS: atom_id res chain seq x y z
N MET A 1 -21.03 -22.58 -5.80
CA MET A 1 -19.93 -23.54 -5.90
C MET A 1 -18.69 -22.87 -5.31
N LEU A 2 -18.38 -23.14 -4.05
CA LEU A 2 -17.24 -22.56 -3.33
C LEU A 2 -15.97 -23.30 -3.80
N HIS A 3 -15.13 -22.62 -4.59
CA HIS A 3 -13.79 -23.12 -4.86
C HIS A 3 -12.94 -22.97 -3.59
N VAL A 4 -12.79 -24.07 -2.88
CA VAL A 4 -11.82 -24.22 -1.80
C VAL A 4 -10.43 -24.21 -2.44
N PHE A 5 -9.68 -23.14 -2.24
CA PHE A 5 -8.25 -23.10 -2.58
C PHE A 5 -7.51 -24.06 -1.65
N ASN A 6 -7.14 -25.21 -2.18
CA ASN A 6 -6.21 -26.14 -1.54
C ASN A 6 -4.80 -25.53 -1.58
N ALA A 7 -4.45 -24.75 -0.58
CA ALA A 7 -3.07 -24.36 -0.32
C ALA A 7 -2.33 -25.63 0.17
N ARG A 8 -1.26 -26.00 -0.50
CA ARG A 8 -0.36 -27.05 -0.02
C ARG A 8 0.16 -26.65 1.37
N VAL A 9 -0.19 -27.47 2.35
CA VAL A 9 0.29 -27.41 3.72
C VAL A 9 1.77 -27.73 3.71
N ASN A 10 2.67 -26.73 3.72
CA ASN A 10 4.05 -26.89 4.19
C ASN A 10 4.87 -25.58 4.33
N ASP A 11 4.29 -24.39 4.16
CA ASP A 11 4.86 -23.16 4.70
C ASP A 11 3.72 -22.23 5.08
N VAL A 12 3.36 -22.28 6.37
CA VAL A 12 2.39 -21.31 6.91
C VAL A 12 3.09 -19.96 6.98
N PHE A 13 2.83 -19.11 5.98
CA PHE A 13 3.33 -17.75 5.98
C PHE A 13 2.94 -17.05 7.28
N ASN A 14 3.94 -16.60 8.03
CA ASN A 14 3.74 -15.96 9.32
C ASN A 14 3.52 -14.44 9.12
N ILE A 15 2.26 -14.03 9.13
CA ILE A 15 1.89 -12.60 9.01
C ILE A 15 2.53 -11.75 10.12
N ALA A 16 2.65 -12.27 11.33
CA ALA A 16 3.25 -11.51 12.45
C ALA A 16 4.74 -11.26 12.18
N GLU A 17 5.45 -12.24 11.66
CA GLU A 17 6.86 -12.09 11.27
C GLU A 17 7.00 -11.09 10.10
N ALA A 18 6.13 -11.16 9.10
CA ALA A 18 6.13 -10.20 8.01
C ALA A 18 5.90 -8.76 8.53
N HIS A 19 4.99 -8.57 9.48
CA HIS A 19 4.77 -7.27 10.10
C HIS A 19 6.01 -6.76 10.86
N GLU A 20 6.75 -7.64 11.55
CA GLU A 20 8.00 -7.23 12.20
C GLU A 20 9.09 -6.84 11.18
N ARG A 21 9.20 -7.57 10.07
CA ARG A 21 10.13 -7.22 8.98
C ARG A 21 9.75 -5.88 8.32
N ILE A 22 8.46 -5.65 8.06
CA ILE A 22 7.96 -4.36 7.54
C ILE A 22 8.32 -3.23 8.50
N TYR A 23 8.06 -3.41 9.79
CA TYR A 23 8.36 -2.39 10.79
C TYR A 23 9.86 -2.09 10.86
N ALA A 24 10.70 -3.12 10.95
CA ALA A 24 12.16 -2.94 11.05
C ALA A 24 12.71 -2.19 9.83
N HIS A 25 12.23 -2.52 8.63
CA HIS A 25 12.60 -1.84 7.40
C HIS A 25 12.16 -0.37 7.41
N CYS A 26 10.89 -0.09 7.68
CA CYS A 26 10.35 1.27 7.71
C CYS A 26 11.00 2.13 8.81
N LEU A 27 11.37 1.54 9.94
CA LEU A 27 12.10 2.22 11.00
C LEU A 27 13.52 2.63 10.55
N ALA A 28 14.20 1.75 9.82
CA ALA A 28 15.57 1.99 9.31
C ALA A 28 15.59 2.92 8.11
N TYR A 29 14.50 2.99 7.34
CA TYR A 29 14.42 3.82 6.15
C TYR A 29 14.59 5.31 6.49
N ALA A 30 15.51 5.99 5.79
CA ALA A 30 15.87 7.38 6.07
C ALA A 30 15.27 8.39 5.07
N GLY A 31 14.76 7.93 3.92
CA GLY A 31 14.19 8.79 2.88
C GLY A 31 12.76 9.23 3.21
N SER A 32 12.26 10.19 2.44
CA SER A 32 10.85 10.65 2.49
C SER A 32 10.01 10.13 1.31
N ASP A 33 10.46 9.08 0.64
CA ASP A 33 9.79 8.46 -0.48
C ASP A 33 9.09 7.16 -0.05
N ALA A 34 7.76 7.20 0.07
CA ALA A 34 6.98 6.04 0.51
C ALA A 34 6.98 4.91 -0.53
N LEU A 35 7.06 5.24 -1.82
CA LEU A 35 7.09 4.24 -2.88
C LEU A 35 8.43 3.50 -2.89
N GLU A 36 9.56 4.20 -2.77
CA GLU A 36 10.88 3.56 -2.70
C GLU A 36 11.01 2.70 -1.44
N CYS A 37 10.59 3.21 -0.26
CA CYS A 37 10.50 2.43 0.97
C CYS A 37 9.76 1.10 0.76
N THR A 38 8.64 1.15 0.06
CA THR A 38 7.82 -0.04 -0.28
C THR A 38 8.55 -0.97 -1.24
N LEU A 39 9.16 -0.42 -2.30
CA LEU A 39 9.83 -1.20 -3.34
C LEU A 39 11.07 -1.94 -2.81
N GLU A 40 11.85 -1.32 -1.94
CA GLU A 40 13.00 -1.96 -1.29
C GLU A 40 12.58 -3.26 -0.60
N LEU A 41 11.49 -3.24 0.18
CA LEU A 41 11.01 -4.42 0.87
C LEU A 41 10.35 -5.43 -0.08
N MET A 42 9.60 -4.97 -1.09
CA MET A 42 8.96 -5.83 -2.08
C MET A 42 9.95 -6.62 -2.97
N ARG A 43 11.20 -6.16 -3.07
CA ARG A 43 12.28 -6.85 -3.78
C ARG A 43 12.91 -7.99 -2.97
N THR A 44 12.51 -8.14 -1.71
CA THR A 44 12.96 -9.22 -0.83
C THR A 44 11.93 -10.35 -0.76
N ASP A 45 12.28 -11.44 -0.08
CA ASP A 45 11.39 -12.56 0.23
C ASP A 45 10.48 -12.33 1.46
N ALA A 46 10.52 -11.13 2.04
CA ALA A 46 9.78 -10.81 3.25
C ALA A 46 8.26 -10.82 3.05
N LEU A 47 7.78 -10.69 1.83
CA LEU A 47 6.37 -10.55 1.48
C LEU A 47 5.96 -11.56 0.41
N ARG A 48 4.74 -12.09 0.54
CA ARG A 48 4.11 -12.82 -0.58
C ARG A 48 3.83 -11.88 -1.75
N PHE A 49 3.69 -12.45 -2.93
CA PHE A 49 3.29 -11.64 -4.09
C PHE A 49 1.91 -10.99 -3.89
N HIS A 50 0.97 -11.73 -3.30
CA HIS A 50 -0.36 -11.30 -2.93
C HIS A 50 -0.66 -11.71 -1.48
N GLY A 51 -0.99 -10.76 -0.63
CA GLY A 51 -1.32 -11.06 0.76
C GLY A 51 -1.77 -9.83 1.56
N PRO A 52 -2.43 -10.02 2.71
CA PRO A 52 -2.89 -8.93 3.56
C PRO A 52 -1.76 -8.17 4.26
N GLU A 53 -0.54 -8.69 4.29
CA GLU A 53 0.64 -7.99 4.78
C GLU A 53 0.92 -6.69 4.01
N HIS A 54 0.48 -6.59 2.75
CA HIS A 54 0.56 -5.34 1.96
C HIS A 54 -0.20 -4.19 2.61
N HIS A 55 -1.29 -4.47 3.35
CA HIS A 55 -2.03 -3.44 4.07
C HIS A 55 -1.14 -2.73 5.10
N TYR A 56 -0.42 -3.51 5.93
CA TYR A 56 0.49 -2.91 6.89
C TYR A 56 1.71 -2.25 6.22
N LEU A 57 2.23 -2.83 5.15
CA LEU A 57 3.31 -2.22 4.36
C LEU A 57 2.91 -0.82 3.86
N THR A 58 1.72 -0.69 3.27
CA THR A 58 1.20 0.60 2.79
C THR A 58 1.18 1.64 3.91
N ALA A 59 0.57 1.32 5.06
CA ALA A 59 0.48 2.24 6.18
C ALA A 59 1.85 2.59 6.77
N ALA A 60 2.73 1.60 6.93
CA ALA A 60 4.04 1.78 7.55
C ALA A 60 5.00 2.60 6.66
N SER A 61 4.98 2.38 5.33
CA SER A 61 5.81 3.13 4.39
C SER A 61 5.36 4.60 4.28
N LEU A 62 4.06 4.86 4.21
CA LEU A 62 3.51 6.22 4.23
C LEU A 62 3.88 6.94 5.53
N CYS A 63 3.70 6.28 6.67
CA CYS A 63 4.06 6.85 7.98
C CYS A 63 5.57 7.12 8.08
N ALA A 64 6.42 6.21 7.61
CA ALA A 64 7.86 6.37 7.65
C ALA A 64 8.33 7.57 6.80
N ALA A 65 7.81 7.68 5.57
CA ALA A 65 8.13 8.79 4.68
C ALA A 65 7.67 10.13 5.24
N TRP A 66 6.43 10.19 5.75
CA TRP A 66 5.89 11.38 6.39
C TRP A 66 6.68 11.79 7.63
N CYS A 67 6.96 10.85 8.55
CA CYS A 67 7.74 11.13 9.75
C CYS A 67 9.15 11.66 9.42
N ASN A 68 9.81 11.06 8.40
CA ASN A 68 11.12 11.53 7.96
C ASN A 68 11.06 12.95 7.38
N ALA A 69 10.03 13.26 6.59
CA ALA A 69 9.84 14.58 5.99
C ALA A 69 9.68 15.69 7.05
N ILE A 70 9.02 15.40 8.18
CA ILE A 70 8.77 16.38 9.25
C ILE A 70 9.66 16.21 10.48
N GLY A 71 10.59 15.25 10.47
CA GLY A 71 11.47 14.97 11.61
C GLY A 71 10.77 14.34 12.83
N ALA A 72 9.66 13.62 12.62
CA ALA A 72 8.90 12.98 13.69
C ALA A 72 9.42 11.58 14.03
N ASN A 73 9.06 11.09 15.23
CA ASN A 73 9.48 9.78 15.71
C ASN A 73 8.60 8.66 15.15
N LYS A 74 9.10 7.92 14.17
CA LYS A 74 8.41 6.77 13.55
C LYS A 74 7.99 5.68 14.54
N ALA A 75 8.81 5.41 15.56
CA ALA A 75 8.53 4.37 16.53
C ALA A 75 7.28 4.64 17.38
N ALA A 76 6.90 5.92 17.56
CA ALA A 76 5.73 6.31 18.32
C ALA A 76 4.41 5.83 17.69
N HIS A 77 4.39 5.62 16.36
CA HIS A 77 3.18 5.24 15.62
C HIS A 77 3.00 3.73 15.40
N ARG A 78 4.03 2.94 15.71
CA ARG A 78 4.08 1.51 15.40
C ARG A 78 2.87 0.72 15.88
N GLU A 79 2.65 0.74 17.18
CA GLU A 79 1.64 -0.13 17.80
C GLU A 79 0.22 0.23 17.35
N ASN A 80 -0.05 1.52 17.20
CA ASN A 80 -1.34 2.00 16.71
C ASN A 80 -1.59 1.60 15.26
N LEU A 81 -0.61 1.77 14.37
CA LEU A 81 -0.74 1.36 12.97
C LEU A 81 -0.89 -0.16 12.83
N LYS A 82 -0.07 -0.93 13.56
CA LYS A 82 -0.16 -2.39 13.58
C LYS A 82 -1.53 -2.86 14.04
N ALA A 83 -2.04 -2.30 15.15
CA ALA A 83 -3.36 -2.64 15.69
C ALA A 83 -4.50 -2.25 14.75
N ARG A 84 -4.41 -1.11 14.06
CA ARG A 84 -5.41 -0.66 13.07
C ARG A 84 -5.39 -1.59 11.84
N CYS A 85 -4.23 -1.86 11.27
CA CYS A 85 -4.10 -2.72 10.09
C CYS A 85 -4.47 -4.19 10.37
N ALA A 86 -4.27 -4.69 11.58
CA ALA A 86 -4.69 -6.03 11.98
C ALA A 86 -6.23 -6.21 11.99
N ARG A 87 -7.00 -5.12 12.01
CA ARG A 87 -8.47 -5.15 11.92
C ARG A 87 -8.97 -5.16 10.48
N ILE A 88 -8.12 -4.98 9.49
CA ILE A 88 -8.49 -5.07 8.07
C ILE A 88 -8.61 -6.53 7.68
N PRO A 89 -9.82 -7.05 7.37
CA PRO A 89 -9.99 -8.45 7.08
C PRO A 89 -9.24 -8.89 5.82
N PRO A 90 -8.71 -10.11 5.75
CA PRO A 90 -8.23 -10.68 4.51
C PRO A 90 -9.35 -10.74 3.47
N ALA A 91 -9.00 -10.56 2.19
CA ALA A 91 -9.93 -10.60 1.06
C ALA A 91 -11.07 -9.55 1.09
N VAL A 92 -10.97 -8.52 1.92
CA VAL A 92 -11.94 -7.42 2.01
C VAL A 92 -12.25 -6.79 0.65
N CYS A 93 -11.28 -6.72 -0.23
CA CYS A 93 -11.44 -6.20 -1.60
C CYS A 93 -12.46 -7.01 -2.44
N GLY A 94 -12.52 -8.32 -2.25
CA GLY A 94 -13.48 -9.18 -2.96
C GLY A 94 -14.87 -9.21 -2.31
N TYR A 95 -14.95 -9.05 -0.98
CA TYR A 95 -16.22 -9.15 -0.26
C TYR A 95 -16.96 -7.80 -0.18
N TYR A 96 -16.24 -6.69 -0.05
CA TYR A 96 -16.85 -5.39 0.19
C TYR A 96 -16.52 -4.35 -0.88
N GLY A 97 -15.71 -4.72 -1.88
CA GLY A 97 -15.30 -3.80 -2.94
C GLY A 97 -14.36 -2.67 -2.48
N VAL A 98 -13.80 -2.79 -1.28
CA VAL A 98 -12.83 -1.83 -0.71
C VAL A 98 -11.48 -2.50 -0.56
N CYS A 99 -10.44 -1.94 -1.16
CA CYS A 99 -9.09 -2.49 -1.02
C CYS A 99 -8.54 -2.25 0.39
N GLY A 100 -7.92 -3.27 0.97
CA GLY A 100 -7.28 -3.13 2.28
C GLY A 100 -6.13 -2.13 2.31
N ASP A 101 -5.45 -1.90 1.18
CA ASP A 101 -4.42 -0.86 1.07
C ASP A 101 -5.02 0.56 1.21
N SER A 102 -6.22 0.80 0.62
CA SER A 102 -6.94 2.06 0.79
C SER A 102 -7.37 2.28 2.25
N MET A 103 -7.87 1.21 2.91
CA MET A 103 -8.18 1.26 4.34
C MET A 103 -6.93 1.53 5.19
N ALA A 104 -5.80 0.96 4.82
CA ALA A 104 -4.51 1.13 5.50
C ALA A 104 -3.97 2.56 5.35
N ALA A 105 -4.10 3.17 4.17
CA ALA A 105 -3.78 4.59 3.98
C ALA A 105 -4.66 5.50 4.86
N GLY A 106 -5.96 5.21 4.92
CA GLY A 106 -6.89 5.89 5.85
C GLY A 106 -6.49 5.69 7.32
N ALA A 107 -6.06 4.48 7.71
CA ALA A 107 -5.56 4.22 9.06
C ALA A 107 -4.29 5.01 9.37
N CYS A 108 -3.38 5.15 8.40
CA CYS A 108 -2.17 5.97 8.52
C CYS A 108 -2.53 7.45 8.69
N ALA A 109 -3.36 8.02 7.83
CA ALA A 109 -3.79 9.41 7.94
C ALA A 109 -4.52 9.69 9.26
N SER A 110 -5.38 8.76 9.70
CA SER A 110 -6.07 8.86 10.99
C SER A 110 -5.08 8.90 12.16
N GLU A 111 -4.00 8.13 12.10
CA GLU A 111 -2.94 8.15 13.11
C GLU A 111 -2.15 9.47 13.06
N MET A 112 -1.74 9.91 11.86
CA MET A 112 -0.98 11.15 11.65
C MET A 112 -1.75 12.40 12.13
N MET A 113 -3.07 12.42 11.92
CA MET A 113 -3.94 13.56 12.24
C MET A 113 -4.61 13.44 13.63
N GLY A 114 -4.40 12.34 14.35
CA GLY A 114 -5.12 12.07 15.61
C GLY A 114 -6.64 11.97 15.42
N ALA A 115 -7.11 11.51 14.25
CA ALA A 115 -8.52 11.48 13.93
C ALA A 115 -9.26 10.34 14.65
N SER A 116 -10.50 10.64 15.06
CA SER A 116 -11.46 9.68 15.62
C SER A 116 -12.84 9.88 14.98
N TYR A 117 -13.78 9.00 15.28
CA TYR A 117 -15.16 9.14 14.81
C TYR A 117 -15.90 10.35 15.42
N LEU A 118 -15.32 10.98 16.45
CA LEU A 118 -15.82 12.22 17.07
C LEU A 118 -15.09 13.47 16.56
N SER A 119 -14.08 13.32 15.71
CA SER A 119 -13.34 14.45 15.18
C SER A 119 -14.16 15.14 14.09
N ASP A 120 -14.01 16.46 13.98
CA ASP A 120 -14.68 17.26 12.96
C ASP A 120 -13.90 17.17 11.61
N GLU A 121 -13.03 18.13 11.35
CA GLU A 121 -12.33 18.25 10.06
C GLU A 121 -11.41 17.05 9.76
N SER A 122 -10.69 16.50 10.74
CA SER A 122 -9.78 15.39 10.51
C SER A 122 -10.51 14.10 10.12
N TRP A 123 -11.74 13.88 10.61
CA TRP A 123 -12.57 12.76 10.16
C TRP A 123 -12.92 12.86 8.68
N GLN A 124 -13.34 14.04 8.23
CA GLN A 124 -13.69 14.28 6.83
C GLN A 124 -12.46 14.10 5.91
N ARG A 125 -11.30 14.65 6.30
CA ARG A 125 -10.05 14.54 5.53
C ARG A 125 -9.57 13.10 5.39
N VAL A 126 -9.68 12.28 6.43
CA VAL A 126 -9.33 10.84 6.36
C VAL A 126 -10.26 10.09 5.39
N ASN A 127 -11.56 10.41 5.38
CA ASN A 127 -12.51 9.82 4.43
C ASN A 127 -12.22 10.27 2.99
N GLU A 128 -11.82 11.51 2.78
CA GLU A 128 -11.39 12.02 1.47
C GLU A 128 -10.18 11.24 0.94
N LEU A 129 -9.14 11.04 1.75
CA LEU A 129 -7.99 10.23 1.37
C LEU A 129 -8.41 8.82 0.96
N THR A 130 -9.23 8.15 1.79
CA THR A 130 -9.69 6.79 1.49
C THR A 130 -10.46 6.75 0.16
N SER A 131 -11.30 7.76 -0.11
CA SER A 131 -12.01 7.92 -1.38
C SER A 131 -11.05 8.10 -2.56
N ARG A 132 -10.05 8.99 -2.47
CA ARG A 132 -9.04 9.23 -3.51
C ARG A 132 -8.24 7.95 -3.81
N THR A 133 -7.76 7.26 -2.78
CA THR A 133 -6.97 6.04 -2.96
C THR A 133 -7.80 4.90 -3.55
N GLN A 134 -9.06 4.77 -3.19
CA GLN A 134 -9.96 3.78 -3.78
C GLN A 134 -10.26 4.11 -5.26
N ALA A 135 -10.43 5.38 -5.61
CA ALA A 135 -10.57 5.82 -6.99
C ALA A 135 -9.31 5.53 -7.83
N ALA A 136 -8.11 5.76 -7.26
CA ALA A 136 -6.84 5.43 -7.90
C ALA A 136 -6.69 3.94 -8.17
N ILE A 137 -7.13 3.08 -7.24
CA ILE A 137 -7.18 1.63 -7.45
C ILE A 137 -8.09 1.28 -8.63
N ALA A 138 -9.29 1.83 -8.67
CA ALA A 138 -10.25 1.58 -9.75
C ALA A 138 -9.69 2.02 -11.11
N ALA A 139 -8.97 3.14 -11.17
CA ALA A 139 -8.33 3.64 -12.37
C ALA A 139 -7.08 2.86 -12.80
N SER A 140 -6.47 2.07 -11.92
CA SER A 140 -5.20 1.38 -12.17
C SER A 140 -5.28 0.23 -13.17
N CYS A 141 -6.49 -0.24 -13.48
CA CYS A 141 -6.78 -1.24 -14.51
C CYS A 141 -8.26 -1.23 -14.90
N THR A 142 -8.56 -1.71 -16.09
CA THR A 142 -9.95 -1.77 -16.61
C THR A 142 -10.62 -3.13 -16.36
N ARG A 143 -9.85 -4.15 -15.99
CA ARG A 143 -10.33 -5.53 -15.81
C ARG A 143 -9.34 -6.37 -15.01
N GLY A 144 -9.72 -7.61 -14.78
CA GLY A 144 -8.83 -8.68 -14.32
C GLY A 144 -8.77 -8.84 -12.82
N PRO A 145 -8.00 -9.83 -12.37
CA PRO A 145 -7.89 -10.15 -10.96
C PRO A 145 -7.12 -9.07 -10.20
N ARG A 146 -7.27 -9.10 -8.87
CA ARG A 146 -6.49 -8.24 -7.99
C ARG A 146 -4.99 -8.44 -8.20
N CYS A 147 -4.26 -7.36 -8.00
CA CYS A 147 -2.81 -7.41 -7.84
C CYS A 147 -2.43 -6.53 -6.65
N CYS A 148 -2.00 -7.13 -5.53
CA CYS A 148 -1.68 -6.37 -4.32
C CYS A 148 -0.55 -5.36 -4.56
N LYS A 149 0.46 -5.70 -5.38
CA LYS A 149 1.51 -4.74 -5.74
C LYS A 149 0.95 -3.53 -6.50
N ARG A 150 0.09 -3.74 -7.51
CA ARG A 150 -0.56 -2.65 -8.25
C ARG A 150 -1.41 -1.76 -7.34
N THR A 151 -2.21 -2.36 -6.45
CA THR A 151 -3.05 -1.60 -5.52
C THR A 151 -2.21 -0.81 -4.53
N THR A 152 -1.14 -1.41 -3.99
CA THR A 152 -0.19 -0.70 -3.12
C THR A 152 0.43 0.51 -3.83
N PHE A 153 0.90 0.36 -5.07
CA PHE A 153 1.49 1.48 -5.83
C PHE A 153 0.47 2.59 -6.07
N ALA A 154 -0.73 2.25 -6.53
CA ALA A 154 -1.79 3.23 -6.77
C ALA A 154 -2.16 4.00 -5.48
N VAL A 155 -2.25 3.30 -4.35
CA VAL A 155 -2.58 3.90 -3.07
C VAL A 155 -1.45 4.81 -2.57
N ILE A 156 -0.20 4.36 -2.61
CA ILE A 156 0.93 5.15 -2.12
C ILE A 156 1.08 6.44 -2.94
N ILE A 157 1.00 6.37 -4.26
CA ILE A 157 1.09 7.54 -5.13
C ILE A 157 -0.04 8.53 -4.80
N ALA A 158 -1.29 8.08 -4.81
CA ALA A 158 -2.43 8.96 -4.53
C ALA A 158 -2.43 9.50 -3.08
N ALA A 159 -1.94 8.72 -2.11
CA ALA A 159 -1.82 9.17 -0.74
C ALA A 159 -0.69 10.19 -0.57
N SER A 160 0.45 10.03 -1.26
CA SER A 160 1.55 11.00 -1.24
C SER A 160 1.12 12.35 -1.81
N GLU A 161 0.39 12.35 -2.93
CA GLU A 161 -0.23 13.56 -3.50
C GLU A 161 -1.19 14.22 -2.51
N TRP A 162 -2.06 13.43 -1.87
CA TRP A 162 -3.00 13.95 -0.87
C TRP A 162 -2.28 14.53 0.35
N ILE A 163 -1.20 13.89 0.83
CA ILE A 163 -0.37 14.38 1.94
C ILE A 163 0.22 15.75 1.59
N HIS A 164 0.75 15.89 0.37
CA HIS A 164 1.23 17.18 -0.12
C HIS A 164 0.12 18.23 -0.14
N ASP A 165 -1.00 17.95 -0.81
CA ASP A 165 -2.10 18.90 -1.01
C ASP A 165 -2.78 19.33 0.30
N THR A 166 -2.91 18.38 1.25
CA THR A 166 -3.75 18.57 2.46
C THR A 166 -2.94 18.96 3.69
N LEU A 167 -1.72 18.40 3.81
CA LEU A 167 -0.87 18.62 4.98
C LEU A 167 0.34 19.50 4.69
N GLY A 168 0.59 19.87 3.44
CA GLY A 168 1.75 20.67 3.02
C GLY A 168 3.08 19.97 3.25
N VAL A 169 3.10 18.64 3.26
CA VAL A 169 4.30 17.83 3.50
C VAL A 169 4.72 17.14 2.21
N ASP A 170 5.95 17.39 1.79
CA ASP A 170 6.52 16.73 0.61
C ASP A 170 6.93 15.29 0.93
N VAL A 171 6.06 14.37 0.54
CA VAL A 171 6.36 12.95 0.42
C VAL A 171 6.60 12.68 -1.06
N ALA A 172 7.78 12.20 -1.42
CA ALA A 172 8.17 12.08 -2.82
C ALA A 172 7.18 11.22 -3.62
N VAL A 173 6.90 11.66 -4.84
CA VAL A 173 6.04 10.98 -5.81
C VAL A 173 6.87 10.64 -7.04
N HIS A 174 6.81 9.41 -7.51
CA HIS A 174 7.47 8.96 -8.72
C HIS A 174 6.54 9.11 -9.94
N GLU A 175 6.68 10.21 -10.65
CA GLU A 175 6.03 10.34 -11.96
C GLU A 175 6.55 9.26 -12.92
N GLY A 176 5.63 8.63 -13.66
CA GLY A 176 5.99 7.63 -14.67
C GLY A 176 6.48 6.30 -14.11
N PHE A 177 6.25 6.01 -12.81
CA PHE A 177 6.64 4.73 -12.22
C PHE A 177 6.15 3.52 -13.04
N LYS A 178 7.05 2.55 -13.23
CA LYS A 178 6.78 1.27 -13.91
C LYS A 178 7.09 0.09 -12.99
N CYS A 179 6.19 -0.91 -13.04
CA CYS A 179 6.30 -2.12 -12.23
C CYS A 179 7.41 -3.04 -12.74
N GLY A 180 8.34 -3.43 -11.87
CA GLY A 180 9.39 -4.42 -12.14
C GLY A 180 9.00 -5.87 -11.85
N PHE A 181 7.77 -6.14 -11.36
CA PHE A 181 7.37 -7.48 -10.85
C PHE A 181 6.49 -8.26 -11.83
N PHE A 182 6.33 -7.81 -13.06
CA PHE A 182 5.40 -8.41 -14.02
C PHE A 182 5.76 -9.86 -14.37
N ALA A 183 7.05 -10.21 -14.44
CA ALA A 183 7.52 -11.55 -14.77
C ALA A 183 7.16 -12.60 -13.69
N GLU A 184 7.03 -12.18 -12.45
CA GLU A 184 6.71 -13.04 -11.31
C GLU A 184 5.19 -13.28 -11.15
N ASN A 185 4.37 -12.49 -11.84
CA ASN A 185 2.92 -12.54 -11.71
C ASN A 185 2.25 -13.27 -12.87
N LYS A 186 1.91 -14.54 -12.67
CA LYS A 186 1.16 -15.33 -13.66
C LYS A 186 -0.19 -14.73 -14.07
N GLN A 187 -0.73 -13.80 -13.29
CA GLN A 187 -1.99 -13.09 -13.53
C GLN A 187 -1.76 -11.62 -13.91
N CYS A 188 -0.56 -11.27 -14.36
CA CYS A 188 -0.25 -9.91 -14.78
C CYS A 188 -1.12 -9.49 -15.96
N LEU A 189 -1.65 -8.28 -15.91
CA LEU A 189 -2.51 -7.73 -16.96
C LEU A 189 -1.71 -7.15 -18.16
N GLY A 190 -0.38 -7.11 -18.06
CA GLY A 190 0.46 -6.54 -19.10
C GLY A 190 0.02 -5.11 -19.43
N LYS A 191 -0.20 -4.84 -20.72
CA LYS A 191 -0.59 -3.50 -21.22
C LYS A 191 -1.88 -2.91 -20.63
N ASP A 192 -2.74 -3.74 -20.03
CA ASP A 192 -3.98 -3.28 -19.40
C ASP A 192 -3.75 -2.81 -17.95
N CYS A 193 -2.50 -2.80 -17.46
CA CYS A 193 -2.10 -2.29 -16.16
C CYS A 193 -1.46 -0.91 -16.30
N LEU A 194 -1.88 0.07 -15.50
CA LEU A 194 -1.32 1.42 -15.48
C LEU A 194 0.21 1.46 -15.30
N PHE A 195 0.73 0.52 -14.52
CA PHE A 195 2.16 0.42 -14.19
C PHE A 195 2.94 -0.53 -15.10
N SER A 196 2.39 -0.89 -16.27
CA SER A 196 3.05 -1.83 -17.17
C SER A 196 4.29 -1.22 -17.83
N ASN A 197 5.35 -2.03 -17.95
CA ASN A 197 6.51 -1.75 -18.79
C ASN A 197 6.31 -2.20 -20.26
N SER A 198 5.20 -2.87 -20.58
CA SER A 198 5.00 -3.50 -21.88
C SER A 198 4.75 -2.51 -23.03
N HIS A 199 4.70 -1.21 -22.76
CA HIS A 199 4.63 -0.19 -23.81
C HIS A 199 5.98 0.07 -24.49
N ASP A 200 7.10 -0.27 -23.85
CA ASP A 200 8.44 -0.01 -24.40
C ASP A 200 9.01 -1.17 -25.23
N ALA A 201 8.40 -2.36 -25.15
CA ALA A 201 8.88 -3.53 -25.89
C ALA A 201 8.46 -3.58 -27.39
N SER A 202 7.72 -2.59 -27.89
CA SER A 202 7.25 -2.55 -29.28
C SER A 202 8.05 -1.59 -30.19
N MET A 203 9.20 -1.08 -29.73
CA MET A 203 10.07 -0.22 -30.55
C MET A 203 11.42 -0.83 -30.92
N GLU A 204 11.61 -2.15 -30.70
CA GLU A 204 12.76 -2.88 -31.26
C GLU A 204 12.26 -4.01 -32.17
N VAL A 205 11.91 -3.70 -33.40
CA VAL A 205 11.97 -4.61 -34.57
C VAL A 205 12.43 -3.79 -35.77
#